data_11c79d1beb190c1626748352a655198c
#
_entry.id   11c79d1beb190c1626748352a655198c
#
_cell.length_a   1.000
_cell.length_b   1.000
_cell.length_c   1.000
_cell.angle_alpha   90.00
_cell.angle_beta   90.00
_cell.angle_gamma   90.00
#
_symmetry.space_group_name_H-M   'P 1'
#
loop_
_entity.id
_entity.type
_entity.pdbx_description
1 polymer ?
#
loop_
_entity_poly.entity_id
_entity_poly.type
_entity_poly.pdbx_seq_one_letter_code
_entity_poly.pdbx_strand_id
1 'polypeptide(L)'
;MIWQQKTESAETETEDSGVAIPEVVIEPKEIPDTDGMKFVRDMKIGWNLGNTFDAITNAQKEDDLSIEWSWCGEKTTKEMIDAVKAAGFKTLRLPVSWHNHVSGDHYTISEAWLDRVQEVLDYAVDDDMYVILNIHHDTDKEYCYPDKEHLEQSLSYMTFIWEQLADRFGDYDEHVIFESINEPRLVETDHEWWLDMNAAECVEAVECINEWNQNFVDVVRKTGGNNATRYLMVPGYDASADGVLNDKFVLPTDTAENEGKILVSVHAYIPYHFALQAATENESIDQFNASEKTSTNDIDQMMEKLYAKYISNEIPVVIGEFGARDKNGNLQSRVDYAAYYIAAARAYGMSCNWWDNNAFTGDGELFGLLDRKTVTWRYPKIVDALMKYAE
;
A
#
# COMPACT_ATOMS: atom_id res chain seq x y z
N MET A 1 11.01 -61.19 3.99
CA MET A 1 11.40 -60.10 4.90
C MET A 1 11.10 -58.81 4.18
N ILE A 2 9.97 -58.19 4.51
CA ILE A 2 9.48 -56.94 3.89
C ILE A 2 9.94 -55.81 4.81
N TRP A 3 10.82 -54.95 4.31
CA TRP A 3 11.21 -53.74 5.02
C TRP A 3 10.14 -52.67 4.77
N GLN A 4 9.36 -52.33 5.80
CA GLN A 4 8.57 -51.13 5.84
C GLN A 4 9.49 -49.95 6.12
N GLN A 5 9.66 -49.07 5.15
CA GLN A 5 10.17 -47.71 5.41
C GLN A 5 9.08 -46.91 6.10
N LYS A 6 9.30 -46.54 7.34
CA LYS A 6 8.59 -45.44 8.01
C LYS A 6 9.03 -44.12 7.34
N THR A 7 8.13 -43.50 6.65
CA THR A 7 8.25 -42.05 6.35
C THR A 7 7.99 -41.29 7.64
N GLU A 8 9.04 -40.81 8.28
CA GLU A 8 8.94 -39.76 9.28
C GLU A 8 8.52 -38.49 8.53
N SER A 9 7.27 -38.03 8.75
CA SER A 9 6.85 -36.67 8.46
C SER A 9 7.64 -35.77 9.43
N ALA A 10 8.56 -34.98 8.91
CA ALA A 10 9.12 -33.86 9.64
C ALA A 10 7.98 -32.89 9.92
N GLU A 11 7.41 -32.93 11.12
CA GLU A 11 6.65 -31.80 11.67
C GLU A 11 7.64 -30.64 11.78
N THR A 12 7.47 -29.62 10.94
CA THR A 12 8.07 -28.32 11.17
C THR A 12 7.50 -27.83 12.50
N GLU A 13 8.30 -27.95 13.58
CA GLU A 13 8.05 -27.22 14.81
C GLU A 13 7.99 -25.73 14.40
N THR A 14 6.81 -25.15 14.52
CA THR A 14 6.60 -23.72 14.29
C THR A 14 7.42 -22.97 15.34
N GLU A 15 8.29 -22.05 14.91
CA GLU A 15 9.07 -21.12 15.76
C GLU A 15 8.18 -20.25 16.69
N ASP A 16 6.90 -20.55 16.75
CA ASP A 16 5.80 -19.79 17.36
C ASP A 16 5.61 -20.08 18.87
N SER A 17 6.34 -21.08 19.42
CA SER A 17 6.20 -21.45 20.83
C SER A 17 6.96 -20.48 21.75
N GLY A 18 6.29 -19.43 22.21
CA GLY A 18 6.83 -18.45 23.14
C GLY A 18 6.55 -17.00 22.78
N VAL A 19 6.10 -16.73 21.54
CA VAL A 19 5.74 -15.39 21.09
C VAL A 19 4.34 -15.03 21.60
N ALA A 20 4.22 -13.90 22.29
CA ALA A 20 2.96 -13.39 22.84
C ALA A 20 2.54 -12.08 22.16
N ILE A 21 1.26 -11.94 21.90
CA ILE A 21 0.71 -10.67 21.40
C ILE A 21 0.54 -9.72 22.61
N PRO A 22 1.17 -8.54 22.61
CA PRO A 22 1.09 -7.61 23.73
C PRO A 22 -0.32 -7.08 23.92
N GLU A 23 -0.63 -6.66 25.15
CA GLU A 23 -1.78 -5.83 25.42
C GLU A 23 -1.38 -4.36 25.17
N VAL A 24 -2.06 -3.74 24.21
CA VAL A 24 -1.87 -2.34 23.81
C VAL A 24 -3.14 -1.57 24.11
N VAL A 25 -3.01 -0.49 24.87
CA VAL A 25 -4.11 0.42 25.18
C VAL A 25 -3.72 1.83 24.73
N ILE A 26 -4.45 2.35 23.75
CA ILE A 26 -4.29 3.72 23.24
C ILE A 26 -5.64 4.41 23.39
N GLU A 27 -5.65 5.60 23.98
CA GLU A 27 -6.88 6.37 24.13
C GLU A 27 -7.41 6.79 22.75
N PRO A 28 -8.63 6.41 22.38
CA PRO A 28 -9.20 6.76 21.09
C PRO A 28 -9.40 8.27 20.94
N LYS A 29 -9.12 8.80 19.78
CA LYS A 29 -9.48 10.16 19.38
C LYS A 29 -10.97 10.27 19.05
N GLU A 30 -11.49 11.48 19.10
CA GLU A 30 -12.81 11.78 18.58
C GLU A 30 -12.76 11.79 17.03
N ILE A 31 -13.41 10.81 16.40
CA ILE A 31 -13.45 10.70 14.95
C ILE A 31 -14.77 11.28 14.43
N PRO A 32 -14.73 12.23 13.47
CA PRO A 32 -15.94 12.78 12.87
C PRO A 32 -16.86 11.70 12.28
N ASP A 33 -18.18 11.86 12.46
CA ASP A 33 -19.19 10.91 12.00
C ASP A 33 -19.62 11.22 10.54
N THR A 34 -18.64 11.22 9.61
CA THR A 34 -18.87 11.42 8.17
C THR A 34 -18.85 10.08 7.42
N ASP A 35 -19.41 10.06 6.20
CA ASP A 35 -19.41 8.85 5.38
C ASP A 35 -17.99 8.43 4.98
N GLY A 36 -17.09 9.37 4.72
CA GLY A 36 -15.69 9.07 4.44
C GLY A 36 -14.96 8.42 5.62
N MET A 37 -15.22 8.88 6.87
CA MET A 37 -14.64 8.26 8.06
C MET A 37 -15.22 6.86 8.32
N LYS A 38 -16.53 6.67 8.10
CA LYS A 38 -17.16 5.35 8.16
C LYS A 38 -16.57 4.39 7.14
N PHE A 39 -16.40 4.87 5.91
CA PHE A 39 -15.81 4.09 4.83
C PHE A 39 -14.41 3.59 5.19
N VAL A 40 -13.50 4.47 5.63
CA VAL A 40 -12.15 4.09 6.05
C VAL A 40 -12.18 3.15 7.25
N ARG A 41 -13.10 3.35 8.20
CA ARG A 41 -13.27 2.42 9.31
C ARG A 41 -13.68 1.03 8.84
N ASP A 42 -14.56 0.93 7.84
CA ASP A 42 -15.08 -0.33 7.31
C ASP A 42 -14.05 -1.06 6.44
N MET A 43 -13.07 -0.35 5.86
CA MET A 43 -11.90 -0.94 5.21
C MET A 43 -11.03 -1.76 6.18
N LYS A 44 -11.12 -1.50 7.49
CA LYS A 44 -10.42 -2.18 8.57
C LYS A 44 -8.91 -2.25 8.32
N ILE A 45 -8.42 -3.47 8.14
CA ILE A 45 -7.02 -3.79 7.84
C ILE A 45 -6.92 -4.41 6.47
N GLY A 46 -5.90 -4.01 5.72
CA GLY A 46 -5.62 -4.52 4.40
C GLY A 46 -4.27 -5.21 4.28
N TRP A 47 -4.12 -5.85 3.15
CA TRP A 47 -2.94 -6.58 2.74
C TRP A 47 -2.56 -6.15 1.33
N ASN A 48 -1.27 -5.86 1.11
CA ASN A 48 -0.75 -5.56 -0.22
C ASN A 48 -0.32 -6.85 -0.92
N LEU A 49 -0.77 -7.04 -2.16
CA LEU A 49 -0.23 -8.05 -3.08
C LEU A 49 1.06 -7.52 -3.71
N GLY A 50 2.10 -7.33 -2.89
CA GLY A 50 3.37 -6.72 -3.31
C GLY A 50 4.26 -7.65 -4.12
N ASN A 51 5.20 -7.07 -4.88
CA ASN A 51 6.12 -7.77 -5.78
C ASN A 51 5.43 -8.66 -6.83
N THR A 52 4.24 -8.26 -7.26
CA THR A 52 3.38 -9.04 -8.17
C THR A 52 3.09 -8.23 -9.43
N PHE A 53 1.96 -7.54 -9.51
CA PHE A 53 1.64 -6.69 -10.66
C PHE A 53 2.41 -5.37 -10.66
N ASP A 54 3.04 -5.01 -9.54
CA ASP A 54 3.99 -3.90 -9.42
C ASP A 54 5.37 -4.22 -10.02
N ALA A 55 5.67 -5.48 -10.31
CA ALA A 55 6.94 -5.87 -10.91
C ALA A 55 7.17 -5.19 -12.28
N ILE A 56 8.39 -4.72 -12.50
CA ILE A 56 8.81 -4.03 -13.73
C ILE A 56 10.01 -4.67 -14.39
N THR A 57 10.22 -4.35 -15.65
CA THR A 57 11.39 -4.78 -16.43
C THR A 57 11.89 -3.64 -17.32
N ASN A 58 13.17 -3.70 -17.71
CA ASN A 58 13.80 -2.68 -18.56
C ASN A 58 13.37 -2.76 -20.05
N ALA A 59 12.47 -3.68 -20.41
CA ALA A 59 12.01 -3.84 -21.79
C ALA A 59 10.48 -3.86 -21.83
N GLN A 60 9.93 -3.30 -22.92
CA GLN A 60 8.50 -3.43 -23.19
C GLN A 60 8.12 -4.90 -23.35
N LYS A 61 7.05 -5.30 -22.67
CA LYS A 61 6.55 -6.66 -22.56
C LYS A 61 5.02 -6.68 -22.59
N GLU A 62 4.42 -5.98 -23.54
CA GLU A 62 2.98 -5.65 -23.56
C GLU A 62 2.09 -6.80 -23.11
N ASP A 63 2.21 -7.98 -23.73
CA ASP A 63 1.36 -9.15 -23.45
C ASP A 63 2.05 -10.21 -22.59
N ASP A 64 3.21 -9.92 -21.98
CA ASP A 64 3.95 -10.90 -21.18
C ASP A 64 3.43 -10.96 -19.73
N LEU A 65 2.47 -11.83 -19.49
CA LEU A 65 1.91 -12.05 -18.16
C LEU A 65 2.92 -12.61 -17.13
N SER A 66 4.09 -13.11 -17.58
CA SER A 66 5.08 -13.67 -16.65
C SER A 66 5.74 -12.62 -15.76
N ILE A 67 5.58 -11.33 -16.08
CA ILE A 67 6.02 -10.23 -15.24
C ILE A 67 5.33 -10.29 -13.86
N GLU A 68 4.06 -10.68 -13.79
CA GLU A 68 3.31 -10.83 -12.54
C GLU A 68 4.08 -11.62 -11.46
N TRP A 69 4.77 -12.68 -11.83
CA TRP A 69 5.50 -13.52 -10.85
C TRP A 69 7.03 -13.41 -10.96
N SER A 70 7.53 -12.46 -11.74
CA SER A 70 8.98 -12.32 -11.97
C SER A 70 9.75 -11.94 -10.70
N TRP A 71 9.14 -11.20 -9.78
CA TRP A 71 9.76 -10.81 -8.51
C TRP A 71 9.40 -11.73 -7.35
N CYS A 72 8.14 -12.16 -7.24
CA CYS A 72 7.67 -12.99 -6.12
C CYS A 72 7.77 -14.50 -6.35
N GLY A 73 7.98 -14.94 -7.61
CA GLY A 73 8.14 -16.36 -7.98
C GLY A 73 6.84 -17.14 -8.16
N GLU A 74 5.69 -16.62 -7.76
CA GLU A 74 4.41 -17.33 -7.75
C GLU A 74 3.30 -16.51 -8.45
N LYS A 75 2.58 -17.16 -9.37
CA LYS A 75 1.39 -16.58 -10.00
C LYS A 75 0.25 -16.51 -8.97
N THR A 76 -0.45 -15.39 -8.92
CA THR A 76 -1.58 -15.21 -7.99
C THR A 76 -2.73 -16.15 -8.31
N THR A 77 -3.27 -16.80 -7.30
CA THR A 77 -4.43 -17.67 -7.39
C THR A 77 -5.57 -17.18 -6.49
N LYS A 78 -6.79 -17.65 -6.78
CA LYS A 78 -7.94 -17.31 -5.94
C LYS A 78 -7.73 -17.81 -4.50
N GLU A 79 -7.14 -18.98 -4.33
CA GLU A 79 -6.87 -19.56 -3.01
C GLU A 79 -5.97 -18.70 -2.14
N MET A 80 -5.03 -17.93 -2.74
CA MET A 80 -4.22 -16.95 -2.00
C MET A 80 -5.09 -15.82 -1.45
N ILE A 81 -5.98 -15.27 -2.26
CA ILE A 81 -6.88 -14.19 -1.85
C ILE A 81 -7.92 -14.70 -0.83
N ASP A 82 -8.47 -15.90 -1.04
CA ASP A 82 -9.36 -16.56 -0.08
C ASP A 82 -8.68 -16.74 1.30
N ALA A 83 -7.38 -17.09 1.31
CA ALA A 83 -6.60 -17.21 2.55
C ALA A 83 -6.39 -15.86 3.24
N VAL A 84 -6.17 -14.79 2.49
CA VAL A 84 -6.07 -13.42 3.01
C VAL A 84 -7.41 -13.00 3.63
N LYS A 85 -8.51 -13.21 2.94
CA LYS A 85 -9.87 -12.95 3.46
C LYS A 85 -10.17 -13.78 4.71
N ALA A 86 -9.88 -15.07 4.67
CA ALA A 86 -10.11 -15.99 5.80
C ALA A 86 -9.32 -15.61 7.05
N ALA A 87 -8.15 -14.97 6.90
CA ALA A 87 -7.35 -14.46 8.01
C ALA A 87 -7.94 -13.19 8.66
N GLY A 88 -8.93 -12.54 8.00
CA GLY A 88 -9.64 -11.36 8.53
C GLY A 88 -9.33 -10.04 7.82
N PHE A 89 -8.45 -10.03 6.83
CA PHE A 89 -8.20 -8.82 6.02
C PHE A 89 -9.47 -8.42 5.25
N LYS A 90 -9.77 -7.14 5.26
CA LYS A 90 -10.97 -6.59 4.61
C LYS A 90 -10.63 -5.81 3.34
N THR A 91 -9.38 -5.42 3.15
CA THR A 91 -8.90 -4.65 2.00
C THR A 91 -7.73 -5.36 1.33
N LEU A 92 -7.79 -5.49 0.01
CA LEU A 92 -6.67 -5.85 -0.85
C LEU A 92 -6.14 -4.57 -1.50
N ARG A 93 -4.89 -4.17 -1.22
CA ARG A 93 -4.23 -3.20 -2.10
C ARG A 93 -3.54 -3.98 -3.22
N LEU A 94 -3.91 -3.65 -4.45
CA LEU A 94 -3.47 -4.29 -5.69
C LEU A 94 -2.55 -3.31 -6.44
N PRO A 95 -1.24 -3.29 -6.12
CA PRO A 95 -0.28 -2.42 -6.79
C PRO A 95 -0.05 -2.91 -8.22
N VAL A 96 -0.15 -2.01 -9.21
CA VAL A 96 0.03 -2.35 -10.63
C VAL A 96 0.91 -1.32 -11.32
N SER A 97 1.99 -1.80 -11.97
CA SER A 97 2.80 -1.02 -12.91
C SER A 97 2.30 -1.25 -14.34
N TRP A 98 2.10 -0.18 -15.08
CA TRP A 98 1.46 -0.23 -16.40
C TRP A 98 2.43 -0.04 -17.55
N HIS A 99 3.51 0.72 -17.34
CA HIS A 99 4.39 1.17 -18.42
C HIS A 99 5.01 0.05 -19.26
N ASN A 100 5.23 -1.14 -18.71
CA ASN A 100 5.72 -2.28 -19.47
C ASN A 100 4.66 -2.92 -20.38
N HIS A 101 3.40 -2.60 -20.16
CA HIS A 101 2.22 -3.22 -20.79
C HIS A 101 1.42 -2.25 -21.65
N VAL A 102 2.05 -1.15 -22.10
CA VAL A 102 1.41 -0.14 -22.95
C VAL A 102 2.06 -0.05 -24.33
N SER A 103 1.31 0.42 -25.32
CA SER A 103 1.79 0.66 -26.67
C SER A 103 1.20 1.92 -27.31
N GLY A 104 1.93 2.43 -28.29
CA GLY A 104 1.51 3.60 -29.08
C GLY A 104 1.54 4.90 -28.31
N ASP A 105 1.19 5.99 -29.03
CA ASP A 105 1.27 7.37 -28.52
C ASP A 105 0.23 7.69 -27.43
N HIS A 106 -0.79 6.84 -27.27
CA HIS A 106 -1.84 6.98 -26.27
C HIS A 106 -1.73 5.94 -25.16
N TYR A 107 -0.57 5.32 -25.01
CA TYR A 107 -0.32 4.33 -23.95
C TYR A 107 -1.44 3.31 -23.80
N THR A 108 -1.86 2.71 -24.94
CA THR A 108 -2.91 1.69 -24.95
C THR A 108 -2.44 0.48 -24.14
N ILE A 109 -3.16 0.18 -23.07
CA ILE A 109 -2.82 -0.95 -22.18
C ILE A 109 -3.18 -2.26 -22.88
N SER A 110 -2.32 -3.26 -22.75
CA SER A 110 -2.57 -4.62 -23.22
C SER A 110 -3.87 -5.17 -22.60
N GLU A 111 -4.78 -5.67 -23.44
CA GLU A 111 -5.99 -6.33 -22.98
C GLU A 111 -5.69 -7.57 -22.13
N ALA A 112 -4.63 -8.32 -22.49
CA ALA A 112 -4.23 -9.50 -21.72
C ALA A 112 -3.80 -9.12 -20.30
N TRP A 113 -3.10 -7.99 -20.12
CA TRP A 113 -2.73 -7.48 -18.80
C TRP A 113 -3.93 -6.96 -18.02
N LEU A 114 -4.81 -6.17 -18.67
CA LEU A 114 -6.06 -5.70 -18.06
C LEU A 114 -6.95 -6.85 -17.62
N ASP A 115 -7.15 -7.86 -18.47
CA ASP A 115 -7.94 -9.05 -18.14
C ASP A 115 -7.36 -9.78 -16.93
N ARG A 116 -6.03 -9.89 -16.85
CA ARG A 116 -5.38 -10.57 -15.72
C ARG A 116 -5.46 -9.77 -14.41
N VAL A 117 -5.27 -8.46 -14.47
CA VAL A 117 -5.47 -7.57 -13.30
C VAL A 117 -6.92 -7.64 -12.82
N GLN A 118 -7.87 -7.60 -13.75
CA GLN A 118 -9.29 -7.71 -13.41
C GLN A 118 -9.62 -9.07 -12.78
N GLU A 119 -9.10 -10.17 -13.30
CA GLU A 119 -9.31 -11.52 -12.75
C GLU A 119 -8.90 -11.57 -11.26
N VAL A 120 -7.77 -10.96 -10.88
CA VAL A 120 -7.31 -10.95 -9.49
C VAL A 120 -8.12 -9.96 -8.64
N LEU A 121 -8.50 -8.82 -9.20
CA LEU A 121 -9.41 -7.88 -8.55
C LEU A 121 -10.75 -8.55 -8.23
N ASP A 122 -11.30 -9.30 -9.18
CA ASP A 122 -12.56 -10.05 -9.01
C ASP A 122 -12.48 -11.07 -7.88
N TYR A 123 -11.35 -11.76 -7.68
CA TYR A 123 -11.18 -12.67 -6.55
C TYR A 123 -11.45 -11.98 -5.20
N ALA A 124 -10.98 -10.74 -5.03
CA ALA A 124 -11.18 -9.98 -3.80
C ALA A 124 -12.60 -9.40 -3.68
N VAL A 125 -13.16 -8.88 -4.78
CA VAL A 125 -14.52 -8.33 -4.79
C VAL A 125 -15.57 -9.42 -4.56
N ASP A 126 -15.39 -10.59 -5.15
CA ASP A 126 -16.27 -11.76 -4.92
C ASP A 126 -16.25 -12.22 -3.46
N ASP A 127 -15.16 -11.97 -2.74
CA ASP A 127 -14.99 -12.24 -1.32
C ASP A 127 -15.46 -11.06 -0.41
N ASP A 128 -16.16 -10.09 -0.97
CA ASP A 128 -16.63 -8.89 -0.24
C ASP A 128 -15.47 -8.12 0.44
N MET A 129 -14.36 -7.96 -0.29
CA MET A 129 -13.22 -7.13 0.12
C MET A 129 -13.23 -5.79 -0.63
N TYR A 130 -12.68 -4.76 0.01
CA TYR A 130 -12.29 -3.55 -0.70
C TYR A 130 -11.03 -3.80 -1.52
N VAL A 131 -10.90 -3.13 -2.67
CA VAL A 131 -9.70 -3.21 -3.51
C VAL A 131 -9.20 -1.81 -3.81
N ILE A 132 -7.92 -1.54 -3.52
CA ILE A 132 -7.23 -0.31 -3.92
C ILE A 132 -6.38 -0.63 -5.15
N LEU A 133 -6.73 -0.04 -6.29
CA LEU A 133 -6.02 -0.18 -7.57
C LEU A 133 -5.27 1.12 -7.88
N ASN A 134 -4.01 1.04 -8.33
CA ASN A 134 -3.17 2.21 -8.55
C ASN A 134 -2.31 2.16 -9.84
N ILE A 135 -1.54 3.23 -10.04
CA ILE A 135 -0.32 3.27 -10.87
C ILE A 135 0.85 3.14 -9.91
N HIS A 136 1.74 2.13 -10.06
CA HIS A 136 2.73 1.83 -9.02
C HIS A 136 4.15 2.32 -9.36
N HIS A 137 4.94 1.58 -10.12
CA HIS A 137 6.34 1.90 -10.43
C HIS A 137 6.54 2.61 -11.78
N ASP A 138 5.56 3.39 -12.20
CA ASP A 138 5.62 4.17 -13.44
C ASP A 138 6.27 5.54 -13.21
N THR A 139 7.22 5.61 -12.27
CA THR A 139 7.87 6.82 -11.80
C THR A 139 9.25 6.98 -12.44
N ASP A 140 9.28 7.39 -13.70
CA ASP A 140 10.49 7.83 -14.39
C ASP A 140 10.20 8.96 -15.39
N LYS A 141 11.25 9.49 -16.03
CA LYS A 141 11.14 10.63 -16.95
C LYS A 141 10.35 10.35 -18.22
N GLU A 142 10.17 9.09 -18.57
CA GLU A 142 9.39 8.71 -19.75
C GLU A 142 7.88 8.62 -19.42
N TYR A 143 7.52 8.48 -18.14
CA TYR A 143 6.13 8.29 -17.70
C TYR A 143 5.68 9.34 -16.70
N CYS A 144 6.00 9.17 -15.41
CA CYS A 144 5.61 10.11 -14.34
C CYS A 144 6.84 10.61 -13.60
N TYR A 145 7.27 11.84 -13.88
CA TYR A 145 8.38 12.46 -13.18
C TYR A 145 8.00 13.87 -12.70
N PRO A 146 8.10 14.17 -11.38
CA PRO A 146 7.47 15.36 -10.80
C PRO A 146 8.37 16.61 -10.89
N ASP A 147 8.69 17.04 -12.10
CA ASP A 147 9.29 18.35 -12.37
C ASP A 147 8.55 19.05 -13.51
N LYS A 148 8.79 20.34 -13.70
CA LYS A 148 8.12 21.14 -14.74
C LYS A 148 8.55 20.77 -16.16
N GLU A 149 9.73 20.21 -16.33
CA GLU A 149 10.22 19.75 -17.63
C GLU A 149 9.40 18.59 -18.15
N HIS A 150 9.00 17.67 -17.25
CA HIS A 150 8.25 16.44 -17.58
C HIS A 150 6.76 16.52 -17.24
N LEU A 151 6.26 17.65 -16.74
CA LEU A 151 4.88 17.78 -16.25
C LEU A 151 3.84 17.47 -17.33
N GLU A 152 3.99 17.99 -18.55
CA GLU A 152 3.05 17.74 -19.66
C GLU A 152 3.04 16.26 -20.07
N GLN A 153 4.23 15.65 -20.10
CA GLN A 153 4.40 14.21 -20.36
C GLN A 153 3.71 13.37 -19.27
N SER A 154 3.94 13.68 -18.03
CA SER A 154 3.36 12.96 -16.89
C SER A 154 1.85 13.06 -16.84
N LEU A 155 1.30 14.28 -17.06
CA LEU A 155 -0.15 14.51 -17.13
C LEU A 155 -0.78 13.74 -18.31
N SER A 156 -0.09 13.68 -19.46
CA SER A 156 -0.56 12.93 -20.63
C SER A 156 -0.61 11.43 -20.31
N TYR A 157 0.47 10.86 -19.74
CA TYR A 157 0.54 9.47 -19.35
C TYR A 157 -0.58 9.12 -18.35
N MET A 158 -0.68 9.84 -17.24
CA MET A 158 -1.70 9.60 -16.22
C MET A 158 -3.11 9.71 -16.77
N THR A 159 -3.37 10.69 -17.66
CA THR A 159 -4.68 10.85 -18.30
C THR A 159 -5.05 9.61 -19.10
N PHE A 160 -4.17 9.14 -20.00
CA PHE A 160 -4.47 8.00 -20.85
C PHE A 160 -4.62 6.70 -20.04
N ILE A 161 -3.79 6.49 -19.00
CA ILE A 161 -3.91 5.32 -18.15
C ILE A 161 -5.22 5.38 -17.37
N TRP A 162 -5.52 6.50 -16.68
CA TRP A 162 -6.73 6.60 -15.86
C TRP A 162 -8.02 6.63 -16.67
N GLU A 163 -8.04 7.15 -17.90
CA GLU A 163 -9.21 7.02 -18.79
C GLU A 163 -9.52 5.53 -19.07
N GLN A 164 -8.51 4.71 -19.38
CA GLN A 164 -8.68 3.29 -19.65
C GLN A 164 -9.10 2.51 -18.39
N LEU A 165 -8.46 2.78 -17.24
CA LEU A 165 -8.80 2.12 -15.97
C LEU A 165 -10.19 2.52 -15.48
N ALA A 166 -10.55 3.80 -15.57
CA ALA A 166 -11.86 4.30 -15.17
C ALA A 166 -12.99 3.73 -16.05
N ASP A 167 -12.73 3.52 -17.35
CA ASP A 167 -13.68 2.84 -18.25
C ASP A 167 -13.79 1.34 -17.90
N ARG A 168 -12.66 0.65 -17.78
CA ARG A 168 -12.61 -0.80 -17.52
C ARG A 168 -13.25 -1.20 -16.20
N PHE A 169 -12.99 -0.42 -15.13
CA PHE A 169 -13.44 -0.71 -13.76
C PHE A 169 -14.61 0.18 -13.32
N GLY A 170 -15.24 0.89 -14.24
CA GLY A 170 -16.30 1.86 -13.95
C GLY A 170 -17.59 1.25 -13.37
N ASP A 171 -17.90 0.01 -13.70
CA ASP A 171 -19.11 -0.67 -13.26
C ASP A 171 -19.01 -1.25 -11.83
N TYR A 172 -17.79 -1.36 -11.27
CA TYR A 172 -17.61 -1.76 -9.88
C TYR A 172 -18.14 -0.69 -8.93
N ASP A 173 -18.73 -1.13 -7.84
CA ASP A 173 -19.25 -0.24 -6.80
C ASP A 173 -18.15 0.38 -5.92
N GLU A 174 -18.50 0.86 -4.75
CA GLU A 174 -17.57 1.53 -3.82
C GLU A 174 -16.51 0.61 -3.20
N HIS A 175 -16.59 -0.71 -3.39
CA HIS A 175 -15.53 -1.62 -2.96
C HIS A 175 -14.24 -1.43 -3.76
N VAL A 176 -14.29 -0.87 -4.98
CA VAL A 176 -13.10 -0.55 -5.76
C VAL A 176 -12.74 0.93 -5.60
N ILE A 177 -11.56 1.18 -5.04
CA ILE A 177 -10.97 2.49 -4.79
C ILE A 177 -9.84 2.69 -5.79
N PHE A 178 -9.72 3.87 -6.39
CA PHE A 178 -8.60 4.23 -7.24
C PHE A 178 -7.60 5.09 -6.48
N GLU A 179 -6.32 4.72 -6.52
CA GLU A 179 -5.20 5.50 -5.97
C GLU A 179 -4.38 6.08 -7.11
N SER A 180 -4.26 7.40 -7.17
CA SER A 180 -3.74 8.14 -8.34
C SER A 180 -2.38 7.65 -8.82
N ILE A 181 -1.44 7.49 -7.90
CA ILE A 181 -0.08 6.98 -8.12
C ILE A 181 0.50 6.53 -6.77
N ASN A 182 1.48 5.63 -6.79
CA ASN A 182 2.08 5.04 -5.59
C ASN A 182 2.93 6.02 -4.79
N GLU A 183 4.17 6.22 -5.19
CA GLU A 183 5.19 7.01 -4.47
C GLU A 183 5.86 7.99 -5.44
N PRO A 184 5.18 9.10 -5.79
CA PRO A 184 5.73 10.09 -6.71
C PRO A 184 6.91 10.83 -6.08
N ARG A 185 8.07 10.77 -6.73
CA ARG A 185 9.32 11.30 -6.18
C ARG A 185 10.35 11.61 -7.27
N LEU A 186 11.39 12.35 -6.91
CA LEU A 186 12.52 12.68 -7.79
C LEU A 186 13.51 11.51 -7.85
N VAL A 187 13.16 10.46 -8.60
CA VAL A 187 13.95 9.23 -8.75
C VAL A 187 15.37 9.56 -9.23
N GLU A 188 16.38 8.83 -8.72
CA GLU A 188 17.79 9.00 -9.05
C GLU A 188 18.41 10.36 -8.64
N THR A 189 17.84 11.00 -7.60
CA THR A 189 18.41 12.23 -7.00
C THR A 189 18.70 12.03 -5.50
N ASP A 190 19.40 13.00 -4.90
CA ASP A 190 19.66 13.00 -3.45
C ASP A 190 18.37 13.19 -2.64
N HIS A 191 17.29 13.60 -3.27
CA HIS A 191 15.97 13.83 -2.67
C HIS A 191 14.97 12.68 -2.94
N GLU A 192 15.41 11.60 -3.55
CA GLU A 192 14.48 10.50 -3.93
C GLU A 192 13.60 10.06 -2.76
N TRP A 193 14.21 9.81 -1.60
CA TRP A 193 13.52 9.28 -0.40
C TRP A 193 13.39 10.29 0.74
N TRP A 194 13.91 11.51 0.58
CA TRP A 194 13.96 12.51 1.64
C TRP A 194 13.52 13.88 1.11
N LEU A 195 12.29 14.25 1.42
CA LEU A 195 11.73 15.54 1.05
C LEU A 195 12.40 16.67 1.84
N ASP A 196 13.06 17.60 1.14
CA ASP A 196 13.59 18.83 1.73
C ASP A 196 12.86 20.05 1.16
N MET A 197 11.94 20.62 1.93
CA MET A 197 11.16 21.80 1.52
C MET A 197 11.98 23.10 1.42
N ASN A 198 13.29 23.08 1.72
CA ASN A 198 14.21 24.17 1.41
C ASN A 198 14.84 24.02 0.02
N ALA A 199 14.79 22.85 -0.58
CA ALA A 199 15.25 22.59 -1.93
C ALA A 199 14.16 22.99 -2.95
N ALA A 200 14.54 23.78 -3.96
CA ALA A 200 13.58 24.30 -4.96
C ALA A 200 12.96 23.16 -5.77
N GLU A 201 13.74 22.13 -6.10
CA GLU A 201 13.30 20.96 -6.82
C GLU A 201 12.24 20.13 -6.04
N CYS A 202 12.38 20.05 -4.72
CA CYS A 202 11.38 19.39 -3.88
C CYS A 202 10.06 20.16 -3.82
N VAL A 203 10.15 21.49 -3.73
CA VAL A 203 8.94 22.37 -3.80
C VAL A 203 8.25 22.21 -5.14
N GLU A 204 9.02 22.24 -6.24
CA GLU A 204 8.49 22.03 -7.58
C GLU A 204 7.84 20.66 -7.73
N ALA A 205 8.47 19.62 -7.19
CA ALA A 205 7.92 18.25 -7.24
C ALA A 205 6.57 18.15 -6.50
N VAL A 206 6.44 18.75 -5.33
CA VAL A 206 5.16 18.80 -4.60
C VAL A 206 4.08 19.52 -5.41
N GLU A 207 4.43 20.65 -6.07
CA GLU A 207 3.51 21.38 -6.92
C GLU A 207 3.05 20.53 -8.13
N CYS A 208 3.96 19.82 -8.80
CA CYS A 208 3.62 18.89 -9.88
C CYS A 208 2.72 17.75 -9.43
N ILE A 209 3.00 17.16 -8.26
CA ILE A 209 2.16 16.09 -7.69
C ILE A 209 0.75 16.58 -7.37
N ASN A 210 0.60 17.82 -6.90
CA ASN A 210 -0.75 18.43 -6.72
C ASN A 210 -1.50 18.51 -8.06
N GLU A 211 -0.83 18.89 -9.16
CA GLU A 211 -1.44 18.93 -10.48
C GLU A 211 -1.82 17.54 -10.99
N TRP A 212 -0.98 16.54 -10.74
CA TRP A 212 -1.29 15.14 -11.08
C TRP A 212 -2.52 14.62 -10.34
N ASN A 213 -2.60 14.88 -9.04
CA ASN A 213 -3.73 14.44 -8.23
C ASN A 213 -5.03 15.15 -8.68
N GLN A 214 -4.98 16.43 -9.02
CA GLN A 214 -6.15 17.13 -9.58
C GLN A 214 -6.57 16.54 -10.92
N ASN A 215 -5.62 16.33 -11.85
CA ASN A 215 -5.89 15.72 -13.15
C ASN A 215 -6.52 14.32 -13.00
N PHE A 216 -6.01 13.52 -12.09
CA PHE A 216 -6.56 12.19 -11.79
C PHE A 216 -8.04 12.26 -11.36
N VAL A 217 -8.37 13.14 -10.43
CA VAL A 217 -9.76 13.33 -9.97
C VAL A 217 -10.64 13.76 -11.13
N ASP A 218 -10.21 14.76 -11.91
CA ASP A 218 -10.99 15.30 -13.04
C ASP A 218 -11.24 14.23 -14.11
N VAL A 219 -10.21 13.45 -14.46
CA VAL A 219 -10.30 12.36 -15.44
C VAL A 219 -11.28 11.29 -14.99
N VAL A 220 -11.15 10.80 -13.76
CA VAL A 220 -12.03 9.75 -13.23
C VAL A 220 -13.47 10.24 -13.11
N ARG A 221 -13.70 11.43 -12.56
CA ARG A 221 -15.05 12.00 -12.41
C ARG A 221 -15.78 12.20 -13.73
N LYS A 222 -15.05 12.62 -14.78
CA LYS A 222 -15.57 12.83 -16.12
C LYS A 222 -16.15 11.58 -16.77
N THR A 223 -15.69 10.39 -16.40
CA THR A 223 -16.23 9.14 -16.94
C THR A 223 -17.66 8.83 -16.47
N GLY A 224 -18.10 9.43 -15.36
CA GLY A 224 -19.47 9.29 -14.85
C GLY A 224 -19.77 7.93 -14.24
N GLY A 225 -21.05 7.52 -14.21
CA GLY A 225 -21.44 6.27 -13.57
C GLY A 225 -21.02 6.19 -12.10
N ASN A 226 -20.54 5.03 -11.64
CA ASN A 226 -20.03 4.87 -10.27
C ASN A 226 -18.77 5.71 -10.01
N ASN A 227 -18.01 6.06 -11.04
CA ASN A 227 -16.83 6.90 -10.91
C ASN A 227 -17.16 8.35 -10.52
N ALA A 228 -18.40 8.81 -10.77
CA ALA A 228 -18.84 10.13 -10.33
C ALA A 228 -18.78 10.32 -8.80
N THR A 229 -18.90 9.23 -8.03
CA THR A 229 -18.92 9.25 -6.56
C THR A 229 -17.95 8.26 -5.91
N ARG A 230 -17.08 7.61 -6.68
CA ARG A 230 -16.08 6.66 -6.21
C ARG A 230 -15.12 7.31 -5.21
N TYR A 231 -14.70 6.58 -4.19
CA TYR A 231 -13.60 6.99 -3.33
C TYR A 231 -12.29 6.99 -4.13
N LEU A 232 -11.58 8.11 -4.06
CA LEU A 232 -10.29 8.32 -4.73
C LEU A 232 -9.23 8.59 -3.69
N MET A 233 -8.03 8.03 -3.87
CA MET A 233 -6.94 8.10 -2.93
C MET A 233 -5.74 8.81 -3.56
N VAL A 234 -5.14 9.77 -2.86
CA VAL A 234 -4.07 10.62 -3.39
C VAL A 234 -2.89 10.72 -2.44
N PRO A 235 -1.65 10.47 -2.89
CA PRO A 235 -0.44 10.63 -2.10
C PRO A 235 0.11 12.06 -2.22
N GLY A 236 0.97 12.42 -1.25
CA GLY A 236 1.96 13.48 -1.43
C GLY A 236 3.29 12.93 -1.96
N TYR A 237 4.36 13.73 -1.85
CA TYR A 237 5.69 13.32 -2.24
C TYR A 237 6.10 12.02 -1.53
N ASP A 238 6.56 11.02 -2.31
CA ASP A 238 6.99 9.69 -1.83
C ASP A 238 5.91 8.96 -1.01
N ALA A 239 4.64 9.32 -1.18
CA ALA A 239 3.53 8.92 -0.28
C ALA A 239 3.88 9.07 1.22
N SER A 240 4.93 9.78 1.57
CA SER A 240 5.40 9.93 2.95
C SER A 240 4.47 10.84 3.77
N ALA A 241 4.52 10.69 5.09
CA ALA A 241 3.81 11.61 6.00
C ALA A 241 4.27 13.07 5.80
N ASP A 242 5.58 13.31 5.64
CA ASP A 242 6.11 14.65 5.35
C ASP A 242 5.63 15.19 4.00
N GLY A 243 5.42 14.30 3.02
CA GLY A 243 4.86 14.62 1.71
C GLY A 243 3.47 15.23 1.77
N VAL A 244 2.64 14.78 2.70
CA VAL A 244 1.27 15.31 2.89
C VAL A 244 1.16 16.33 4.02
N LEU A 245 2.12 16.35 4.96
CA LEU A 245 2.07 17.27 6.11
C LEU A 245 2.66 18.66 5.83
N ASN A 246 3.44 18.83 4.74
CA ASN A 246 4.00 20.14 4.39
C ASN A 246 2.90 21.11 3.88
N ASP A 247 3.19 22.42 3.94
CA ASP A 247 2.23 23.48 3.61
C ASP A 247 2.01 23.65 2.09
N LYS A 248 2.83 23.01 1.25
CA LYS A 248 2.70 23.07 -0.20
C LYS A 248 1.84 21.97 -0.80
N PHE A 249 1.64 20.89 -0.05
CA PHE A 249 0.72 19.85 -0.46
C PHE A 249 -0.73 20.35 -0.35
N VAL A 250 -1.45 20.27 -1.45
CA VAL A 250 -2.85 20.70 -1.59
C VAL A 250 -3.67 19.51 -2.09
N LEU A 251 -4.73 19.20 -1.37
CA LEU A 251 -5.68 18.18 -1.84
C LEU A 251 -6.39 18.66 -3.10
N PRO A 252 -6.67 17.75 -4.05
CA PRO A 252 -7.47 18.08 -5.21
C PRO A 252 -8.88 18.54 -4.80
N THR A 253 -9.45 19.43 -5.58
CA THR A 253 -10.85 19.85 -5.45
C THR A 253 -11.75 18.81 -6.10
N ASP A 254 -12.92 18.61 -5.52
CA ASP A 254 -13.98 17.76 -6.09
C ASP A 254 -15.33 18.51 -5.98
N THR A 255 -16.40 17.93 -6.49
CA THR A 255 -17.73 18.51 -6.37
C THR A 255 -18.21 18.46 -4.91
N ALA A 256 -19.10 19.38 -4.53
CA ALA A 256 -19.66 19.40 -3.17
C ALA A 256 -20.40 18.09 -2.79
N GLU A 257 -20.91 17.35 -3.78
CA GLU A 257 -21.55 16.05 -3.58
C GLU A 257 -20.57 14.94 -3.20
N ASN A 258 -19.28 15.19 -3.44
CA ASN A 258 -18.19 14.25 -3.16
C ASN A 258 -17.33 14.66 -1.93
N GLU A 259 -17.86 15.50 -1.06
CA GLU A 259 -17.17 15.85 0.18
C GLU A 259 -16.82 14.56 0.98
N GLY A 260 -15.56 14.44 1.39
CA GLY A 260 -15.04 13.26 2.08
C GLY A 260 -14.78 12.03 1.18
N LYS A 261 -14.89 12.16 -0.16
CA LYS A 261 -14.57 11.07 -1.11
C LYS A 261 -13.10 11.05 -1.55
N ILE A 262 -12.31 12.04 -1.17
CA ILE A 262 -10.86 12.06 -1.39
C ILE A 262 -10.17 11.56 -0.12
N LEU A 263 -9.42 10.47 -0.23
CA LEU A 263 -8.65 9.85 0.84
C LEU A 263 -7.18 10.25 0.70
N VAL A 264 -6.52 10.61 1.80
CA VAL A 264 -5.07 10.86 1.82
C VAL A 264 -4.36 9.52 1.93
N SER A 265 -3.46 9.22 0.98
CA SER A 265 -2.58 8.05 1.01
C SER A 265 -1.27 8.37 1.70
N VAL A 266 -0.87 7.54 2.66
CA VAL A 266 0.42 7.64 3.35
C VAL A 266 1.06 6.27 3.42
N HIS A 267 2.35 6.19 3.11
CA HIS A 267 3.19 5.03 3.37
C HIS A 267 4.11 5.33 4.55
N ALA A 268 4.18 4.43 5.51
CA ALA A 268 4.90 4.74 6.74
C ALA A 268 5.54 3.50 7.39
N TYR A 269 6.74 3.21 6.95
CA TYR A 269 7.62 2.18 7.53
C TYR A 269 8.44 2.74 8.69
N ILE A 270 7.76 3.11 9.76
CA ILE A 270 8.34 3.77 10.93
C ILE A 270 8.18 2.95 12.22
N PRO A 271 9.14 3.03 13.16
CA PRO A 271 10.41 3.75 13.08
C PRO A 271 11.32 3.19 11.97
N TYR A 272 11.91 4.07 11.16
CA TYR A 272 12.69 3.70 9.98
C TYR A 272 13.77 2.66 10.25
N HIS A 273 14.58 2.88 11.29
CA HIS A 273 15.68 1.97 11.65
C HIS A 273 15.21 0.57 12.06
N PHE A 274 13.97 0.45 12.55
CA PHE A 274 13.37 -0.84 12.86
C PHE A 274 12.61 -1.43 11.65
N ALA A 275 11.72 -0.65 11.06
CA ALA A 275 10.75 -1.17 10.11
C ALA A 275 11.34 -1.42 8.71
N LEU A 276 12.14 -0.47 8.19
CA LEU A 276 12.57 -0.48 6.78
C LEU A 276 14.07 -0.70 6.58
N GLN A 277 14.93 -0.13 7.41
CA GLN A 277 16.38 -0.18 7.22
C GLN A 277 16.89 -1.62 7.19
N ALA A 278 17.84 -1.93 6.29
CA ALA A 278 18.38 -3.28 6.18
C ALA A 278 19.17 -3.68 7.44
N ALA A 279 19.10 -4.96 7.82
CA ALA A 279 19.80 -5.47 9.02
C ALA A 279 21.33 -5.26 9.00
N THR A 280 21.91 -5.16 7.80
CA THR A 280 23.35 -4.99 7.58
C THR A 280 23.81 -3.52 7.63
N GLU A 281 22.87 -2.58 7.66
CA GLU A 281 23.20 -1.15 7.71
C GLU A 281 23.51 -0.67 9.12
N ASN A 282 24.36 0.37 9.22
CA ASN A 282 24.62 1.00 10.50
C ASN A 282 23.33 1.63 11.04
N GLU A 283 23.17 1.62 12.38
CA GLU A 283 21.98 2.15 13.07
C GLU A 283 20.72 1.31 12.90
N SER A 284 20.76 0.21 12.16
CA SER A 284 19.62 -0.72 12.07
C SER A 284 19.28 -1.31 13.43
N ILE A 285 17.99 -1.35 13.73
CA ILE A 285 17.45 -1.86 15.00
C ILE A 285 16.57 -3.08 14.68
N ASP A 286 16.75 -4.17 15.41
CA ASP A 286 15.94 -5.39 15.30
C ASP A 286 14.97 -5.58 16.49
N GLN A 287 14.98 -4.65 17.45
CA GLN A 287 14.14 -4.69 18.64
C GLN A 287 13.05 -3.61 18.59
N PHE A 288 11.82 -4.03 18.89
CA PHE A 288 10.67 -3.16 19.12
C PHE A 288 9.89 -3.68 20.30
N ASN A 289 9.48 -2.82 21.20
CA ASN A 289 8.67 -3.17 22.36
C ASN A 289 7.47 -2.22 22.45
N ALA A 290 6.26 -2.77 22.35
CA ALA A 290 5.01 -2.01 22.37
C ALA A 290 4.79 -1.20 23.66
N SER A 291 5.49 -1.53 24.75
CA SER A 291 5.40 -0.83 26.03
C SER A 291 6.43 0.30 26.19
N GLU A 292 7.39 0.43 25.27
CA GLU A 292 8.47 1.37 25.37
C GLU A 292 8.30 2.58 24.44
N LYS A 293 8.29 3.79 25.01
CA LYS A 293 8.15 5.04 24.22
C LYS A 293 9.28 5.24 23.21
N THR A 294 10.47 4.71 23.47
CA THR A 294 11.58 4.73 22.50
C THR A 294 11.28 3.96 21.22
N SER A 295 10.43 2.94 21.30
CA SER A 295 9.95 2.17 20.15
C SER A 295 8.73 2.82 19.46
N THR A 296 7.82 3.41 20.24
CA THR A 296 6.47 3.80 19.75
C THR A 296 6.33 5.26 19.34
N ASN A 297 7.26 6.12 19.79
CA ASN A 297 7.11 7.58 19.68
C ASN A 297 6.96 8.10 18.24
N ASP A 298 7.66 7.52 17.28
CA ASP A 298 7.58 7.96 15.87
C ASP A 298 6.18 7.67 15.30
N ILE A 299 5.61 6.50 15.64
CA ILE A 299 4.24 6.12 15.27
C ILE A 299 3.25 7.10 15.88
N ASP A 300 3.36 7.34 17.21
CA ASP A 300 2.47 8.26 17.92
C ASP A 300 2.49 9.67 17.32
N GLN A 301 3.68 10.20 17.06
CA GLN A 301 3.83 11.54 16.49
C GLN A 301 3.25 11.67 15.08
N MET A 302 3.49 10.67 14.22
CA MET A 302 2.94 10.66 12.88
C MET A 302 1.41 10.60 12.91
N MET A 303 0.84 9.66 13.69
CA MET A 303 -0.62 9.51 13.81
C MET A 303 -1.27 10.80 14.34
N GLU A 304 -0.66 11.45 15.35
CA GLU A 304 -1.15 12.71 15.91
C GLU A 304 -1.15 13.84 14.87
N LYS A 305 -0.07 13.98 14.09
CA LYS A 305 0.03 15.01 13.05
C LYS A 305 -0.99 14.79 11.92
N LEU A 306 -1.15 13.55 11.45
CA LEU A 306 -2.14 13.19 10.43
C LEU A 306 -3.57 13.42 10.94
N TYR A 307 -3.86 13.03 12.18
CA TYR A 307 -5.14 13.31 12.82
C TYR A 307 -5.43 14.81 12.88
N ALA A 308 -4.48 15.60 13.38
CA ALA A 308 -4.66 17.05 13.55
C ALA A 308 -4.83 17.79 12.22
N LYS A 309 -4.12 17.38 11.15
CA LYS A 309 -4.22 18.05 9.85
C LYS A 309 -5.44 17.59 9.05
N TYR A 310 -5.77 16.31 9.08
CA TYR A 310 -6.74 15.70 8.18
C TYR A 310 -7.99 15.19 8.90
N ILE A 311 -7.87 14.18 9.76
CA ILE A 311 -9.02 13.47 10.31
C ILE A 311 -9.92 14.37 11.16
N SER A 312 -9.35 15.21 12.02
CA SER A 312 -10.13 16.19 12.79
C SER A 312 -10.84 17.25 11.93
N ASN A 313 -10.45 17.35 10.66
CA ASN A 313 -11.05 18.21 9.64
C ASN A 313 -11.87 17.43 8.60
N GLU A 314 -12.33 16.22 8.96
CA GLU A 314 -13.23 15.39 8.17
C GLU A 314 -12.61 14.82 6.86
N ILE A 315 -11.27 14.83 6.77
CA ILE A 315 -10.52 14.28 5.63
C ILE A 315 -9.98 12.90 5.99
N PRO A 316 -10.44 11.82 5.34
CA PRO A 316 -10.01 10.46 5.65
C PRO A 316 -8.56 10.20 5.25
N VAL A 317 -7.86 9.38 6.04
CA VAL A 317 -6.48 8.96 5.79
C VAL A 317 -6.39 7.44 5.77
N VAL A 318 -5.67 6.90 4.79
CA VAL A 318 -5.35 5.48 4.67
C VAL A 318 -3.84 5.32 4.64
N ILE A 319 -3.32 4.48 5.52
CA ILE A 319 -1.92 4.02 5.43
C ILE A 319 -1.87 2.93 4.36
N GLY A 320 -1.46 3.31 3.15
CA GLY A 320 -1.41 2.44 1.97
C GLY A 320 -0.38 1.32 2.12
N GLU A 321 0.73 1.63 2.79
CA GLU A 321 1.78 0.67 3.09
C GLU A 321 2.37 0.88 4.47
N PHE A 322 2.54 -0.21 5.21
CA PHE A 322 3.35 -0.31 6.41
C PHE A 322 3.83 -1.76 6.58
N GLY A 323 4.82 -1.97 7.42
CA GLY A 323 5.34 -3.29 7.71
C GLY A 323 6.65 -3.20 8.48
N ALA A 324 7.17 -4.35 8.89
CA ALA A 324 8.49 -4.47 9.48
C ALA A 324 9.23 -5.66 8.89
N ARG A 325 10.47 -5.42 8.42
CA ARG A 325 11.34 -6.45 7.84
C ARG A 325 11.70 -7.49 8.90
N ASP A 326 11.82 -8.74 8.47
CA ASP A 326 12.50 -9.74 9.28
C ASP A 326 13.99 -9.38 9.38
N LYS A 327 14.47 -9.25 10.60
CA LYS A 327 15.88 -8.98 10.93
C LYS A 327 16.33 -9.95 12.00
N ASN A 328 17.18 -10.90 11.60
CA ASN A 328 17.76 -11.87 12.55
C ASN A 328 16.71 -12.70 13.31
N GLY A 329 15.55 -12.98 12.73
CA GLY A 329 14.48 -13.76 13.38
C GLY A 329 13.78 -13.01 14.51
N ASN A 330 13.61 -11.69 14.41
CA ASN A 330 13.03 -10.80 15.41
C ASN A 330 11.48 -10.88 15.52
N LEU A 331 10.93 -12.11 15.50
CA LEU A 331 9.48 -12.34 15.42
C LEU A 331 8.69 -11.64 16.53
N GLN A 332 9.15 -11.69 17.81
CA GLN A 332 8.44 -11.01 18.90
C GLN A 332 8.34 -9.49 18.65
N SER A 333 9.44 -8.86 18.21
CA SER A 333 9.46 -7.42 17.91
C SER A 333 8.53 -7.06 16.76
N ARG A 334 8.42 -7.90 15.74
CA ARG A 334 7.47 -7.72 14.63
C ARG A 334 6.01 -7.89 15.08
N VAL A 335 5.74 -8.81 16.00
CA VAL A 335 4.41 -8.98 16.62
C VAL A 335 4.05 -7.77 17.48
N ASP A 336 4.98 -7.29 18.30
CA ASP A 336 4.78 -6.08 19.12
C ASP A 336 4.51 -4.85 18.24
N TYR A 337 5.28 -4.71 17.17
CA TYR A 337 5.11 -3.64 16.17
C TYR A 337 3.73 -3.70 15.51
N ALA A 338 3.33 -4.87 14.99
CA ALA A 338 2.06 -5.06 14.32
C ALA A 338 0.88 -4.72 15.25
N ALA A 339 0.91 -5.22 16.49
CA ALA A 339 -0.10 -4.93 17.50
C ALA A 339 -0.19 -3.44 17.80
N TYR A 340 0.94 -2.78 18.06
CA TYR A 340 0.98 -1.37 18.41
C TYR A 340 0.54 -0.47 17.25
N TYR A 341 1.06 -0.73 16.06
CA TYR A 341 0.78 0.10 14.88
C TYR A 341 -0.71 0.12 14.55
N ILE A 342 -1.35 -1.06 14.55
CA ILE A 342 -2.78 -1.14 14.26
C ILE A 342 -3.62 -0.54 15.38
N ALA A 343 -3.29 -0.80 16.64
CA ALA A 343 -3.98 -0.18 17.78
C ALA A 343 -3.92 1.36 17.69
N ALA A 344 -2.75 1.92 17.33
CA ALA A 344 -2.60 3.36 17.14
C ALA A 344 -3.42 3.85 15.95
N ALA A 345 -3.29 3.23 14.77
CA ALA A 345 -4.02 3.64 13.59
C ALA A 345 -5.54 3.64 13.81
N ARG A 346 -6.08 2.60 14.44
CA ARG A 346 -7.53 2.54 14.78
C ARG A 346 -7.95 3.59 15.78
N ALA A 347 -7.13 3.84 16.82
CA ALA A 347 -7.42 4.87 17.80
C ALA A 347 -7.47 6.29 17.19
N TYR A 348 -6.72 6.51 16.11
CA TYR A 348 -6.69 7.77 15.36
C TYR A 348 -7.62 7.79 14.12
N GLY A 349 -8.38 6.72 13.85
CA GLY A 349 -9.39 6.65 12.79
C GLY A 349 -8.85 6.33 11.40
N MET A 350 -7.71 5.66 11.31
CA MET A 350 -7.05 5.26 10.04
C MET A 350 -7.21 3.77 9.74
N SER A 351 -7.24 3.41 8.46
CA SER A 351 -7.05 2.05 7.95
C SER A 351 -5.60 1.86 7.52
N CYS A 352 -5.08 0.64 7.59
CA CYS A 352 -3.70 0.32 7.25
C CYS A 352 -3.60 -0.94 6.41
N ASN A 353 -2.63 -0.99 5.48
CA ASN A 353 -2.42 -2.14 4.61
C ASN A 353 -0.97 -2.65 4.77
N TRP A 354 -0.80 -3.88 5.27
CA TRP A 354 0.52 -4.50 5.41
C TRP A 354 1.15 -4.77 4.04
N TRP A 355 2.43 -4.40 3.86
CA TRP A 355 3.18 -4.76 2.67
C TRP A 355 3.68 -6.20 2.76
N ASP A 356 3.17 -7.08 1.89
CA ASP A 356 3.61 -8.47 1.79
C ASP A 356 4.16 -8.74 0.39
N ASN A 357 5.44 -9.01 0.29
CA ASN A 357 6.15 -9.23 -0.96
C ASN A 357 6.59 -10.68 -1.20
N ASN A 358 6.09 -11.64 -0.41
CA ASN A 358 6.48 -13.05 -0.46
C ASN A 358 7.98 -13.29 -0.25
N ALA A 359 8.71 -12.34 0.37
CA ALA A 359 10.15 -12.48 0.63
C ALA A 359 10.39 -12.88 2.09
N PHE A 360 11.10 -14.01 2.29
CA PHE A 360 11.35 -14.61 3.62
C PHE A 360 12.82 -14.85 3.89
N THR A 361 13.68 -14.80 2.88
CA THR A 361 15.11 -15.13 2.99
C THR A 361 15.92 -14.24 2.04
N GLY A 362 17.22 -14.08 2.36
CA GLY A 362 18.15 -13.26 1.58
C GLY A 362 18.42 -11.92 2.24
N ASP A 363 19.05 -11.02 1.48
CA ASP A 363 19.47 -9.69 1.95
C ASP A 363 18.48 -8.57 1.57
N GLY A 364 17.36 -8.93 0.94
CA GLY A 364 16.35 -8.00 0.46
C GLY A 364 15.36 -7.53 1.54
N GLU A 365 14.27 -7.00 1.08
CA GLU A 365 13.15 -6.54 1.92
C GLU A 365 12.26 -7.71 2.33
N LEU A 366 12.45 -8.24 3.52
CA LEU A 366 11.80 -9.44 4.02
C LEU A 366 10.49 -9.08 4.75
N PHE A 367 9.46 -8.74 4.01
CA PHE A 367 8.14 -8.37 4.54
C PHE A 367 7.08 -9.48 4.45
N GLY A 368 7.40 -10.60 3.81
CA GLY A 368 6.47 -11.69 3.57
C GLY A 368 5.79 -12.20 4.84
N LEU A 369 4.50 -12.45 4.75
CA LEU A 369 3.68 -13.11 5.76
C LEU A 369 3.04 -14.39 5.22
N LEU A 370 2.46 -14.34 4.01
CA LEU A 370 1.86 -15.47 3.32
C LEU A 370 2.89 -16.12 2.39
N ASP A 371 3.26 -17.36 2.66
CA ASP A 371 3.98 -18.20 1.70
C ASP A 371 3.02 -18.55 0.55
N ARG A 372 3.19 -17.86 -0.58
CA ARG A 372 2.26 -17.95 -1.72
C ARG A 372 2.33 -19.29 -2.44
N LYS A 373 3.45 -19.99 -2.34
CA LYS A 373 3.63 -21.31 -2.93
C LYS A 373 2.80 -22.37 -2.25
N THR A 374 2.72 -22.31 -0.93
CA THR A 374 1.99 -23.29 -0.10
C THR A 374 0.64 -22.77 0.36
N VAL A 375 0.35 -21.49 0.15
CA VAL A 375 -0.83 -20.76 0.64
C VAL A 375 -0.98 -20.92 2.16
N THR A 376 0.13 -20.71 2.88
CA THR A 376 0.17 -20.82 4.34
C THR A 376 0.83 -19.59 4.96
N TRP A 377 0.32 -19.15 6.10
CA TRP A 377 0.92 -18.05 6.84
C TRP A 377 2.23 -18.47 7.47
N ARG A 378 3.34 -17.87 7.04
CA ARG A 378 4.68 -18.13 7.59
C ARG A 378 4.81 -17.58 9.00
N TYR A 379 4.16 -16.44 9.28
CA TYR A 379 4.18 -15.75 10.57
C TYR A 379 2.76 -15.52 11.10
N PRO A 380 2.01 -16.58 11.49
CA PRO A 380 0.62 -16.46 11.92
C PRO A 380 0.45 -15.54 13.14
N LYS A 381 1.45 -15.44 14.03
CA LYS A 381 1.40 -14.52 15.18
C LYS A 381 1.41 -13.05 14.80
N ILE A 382 2.04 -12.66 13.70
CA ILE A 382 1.96 -11.29 13.18
C ILE A 382 0.53 -11.05 12.68
N VAL A 383 -0.04 -11.97 11.93
CA VAL A 383 -1.42 -11.89 11.43
C VAL A 383 -2.42 -11.81 12.59
N ASP A 384 -2.28 -12.65 13.60
CA ASP A 384 -3.11 -12.62 14.83
C ASP A 384 -3.00 -11.25 15.53
N ALA A 385 -1.79 -10.67 15.60
CA ALA A 385 -1.56 -9.36 16.21
C ALA A 385 -2.24 -8.23 15.42
N LEU A 386 -2.15 -8.27 14.09
CA LEU A 386 -2.86 -7.34 13.20
C LEU A 386 -4.37 -7.42 13.44
N MET A 387 -4.93 -8.63 13.48
CA MET A 387 -6.38 -8.84 13.61
C MET A 387 -6.90 -8.52 15.01
N LYS A 388 -6.11 -8.72 16.07
CA LYS A 388 -6.50 -8.40 17.46
C LYS A 388 -6.96 -6.94 17.63
N TYR A 389 -6.37 -6.02 16.87
CA TYR A 389 -6.63 -4.59 16.97
C TYR A 389 -7.33 -4.00 15.74
N ALA A 390 -7.79 -4.84 14.81
CA ALA A 390 -8.43 -4.40 13.56
C ALA A 390 -9.87 -3.87 13.74
N GLU A 391 -10.53 -4.17 14.86
CA GLU A 391 -11.93 -3.80 15.16
C GLU A 391 -12.07 -2.36 15.67
#